data_f4dd93e478f168db696ce84ef4d144a0
#
_entry.id   f4dd93e478f168db696ce84ef4d144a0
#
_cell.length_a   1.000
_cell.length_b   1.000
_cell.length_c   1.000
_cell.angle_alpha   90.00
_cell.angle_beta   90.00
_cell.angle_gamma   90.00
#
_symmetry.space_group_name_H-M   'P 1'
#
loop_
_entity.id
_entity.type
_entity.pdbx_description
1 polymer ?
#
loop_
_entity_poly.entity_id
_entity_poly.type
_entity_poly.pdbx_seq_one_letter_code
_entity_poly.pdbx_strand_id
1 'polypeptide(L)'
;VEMVKMSQKAEHNYAGVMCGIMDQFASMMGSADHALLLDCESLEYRHFPIELTDHIIVLCNSNVSHNLADSEYNIRRKQCEEGVSLLQKYFPEVKSLRDVSLEQLNAHQSELSDVVYKRCKYVIEENERVMSMTKAMEAGEIDALGEILTIAQEGMRSGYEISCPEIDFMADFANNREDVVGARMMGGGFGGCTI
;
A
#
# COMPACT_ATOMS: atom_id res chain seq x y z
N VAL A 1 6.39 20.33 3.46
CA VAL A 1 5.06 19.86 3.02
C VAL A 1 4.62 20.57 1.74
N GLU A 2 4.73 21.91 1.59
CA GLU A 2 4.27 22.62 0.40
C GLU A 2 4.96 22.16 -0.90
N MET A 3 6.27 21.94 -0.90
CA MET A 3 6.98 21.40 -2.05
C MET A 3 6.49 19.99 -2.44
N VAL A 4 6.18 19.15 -1.44
CA VAL A 4 5.59 17.81 -1.64
C VAL A 4 4.27 17.93 -2.40
N LYS A 5 3.36 18.81 -1.94
CA LYS A 5 2.07 19.06 -2.61
C LYS A 5 2.23 19.61 -4.03
N MET A 6 3.21 20.47 -4.23
CA MET A 6 3.53 21.01 -5.57
C MET A 6 3.99 19.91 -6.51
N SER A 7 4.87 19.01 -6.06
CA SER A 7 5.35 17.88 -6.84
C SER A 7 4.22 16.91 -7.19
N GLN A 8 3.36 16.54 -6.23
CA GLN A 8 2.17 15.72 -6.49
C GLN A 8 1.23 16.40 -7.51
N LYS A 9 1.00 17.70 -7.38
CA LYS A 9 0.17 18.46 -8.31
C LYS A 9 0.76 18.47 -9.73
N ALA A 10 2.08 18.49 -9.86
CA ALA A 10 2.76 18.38 -11.16
C ALA A 10 2.49 17.01 -11.80
N GLU A 11 2.58 15.89 -11.05
CA GLU A 11 2.21 14.56 -11.53
C GLU A 11 0.75 14.53 -12.04
N HIS A 12 -0.19 15.07 -11.25
CA HIS A 12 -1.59 15.11 -11.62
C HIS A 12 -1.85 15.91 -12.90
N ASN A 13 -1.19 17.08 -13.04
CA ASN A 13 -1.49 18.03 -14.13
C ASN A 13 -0.75 17.72 -15.42
N TYR A 14 0.46 17.16 -15.35
CA TYR A 14 1.33 16.99 -16.51
C TYR A 14 1.49 15.53 -16.92
N ALA A 15 1.55 14.59 -15.97
CA ALA A 15 1.58 13.17 -16.27
C ALA A 15 0.19 12.53 -16.35
N GLY A 16 -0.85 13.18 -15.80
CA GLY A 16 -2.22 12.66 -15.79
C GLY A 16 -2.45 11.49 -14.81
N VAL A 17 -1.46 11.20 -13.97
CA VAL A 17 -1.51 10.13 -12.98
C VAL A 17 -2.06 10.67 -11.67
N MET A 18 -3.20 10.16 -11.21
CA MET A 18 -3.81 10.57 -9.94
C MET A 18 -3.15 9.87 -8.74
N CYS A 19 -1.80 9.90 -8.70
CA CYS A 19 -1.00 9.24 -7.67
C CYS A 19 -1.27 9.79 -6.27
N GLY A 20 -0.95 8.96 -5.25
CA GLY A 20 -0.86 9.40 -3.87
C GLY A 20 0.33 10.36 -3.64
N ILE A 21 0.57 10.72 -2.38
CA ILE A 21 1.62 11.69 -2.00
C ILE A 21 2.89 10.98 -1.47
N MET A 22 2.89 9.65 -1.41
CA MET A 22 3.89 8.85 -0.70
C MET A 22 5.33 9.11 -1.18
N ASP A 23 5.57 9.01 -2.48
CA ASP A 23 6.93 9.08 -3.03
C ASP A 23 7.53 10.48 -2.86
N GLN A 24 6.75 11.52 -3.14
CA GLN A 24 7.18 12.90 -2.96
C GLN A 24 7.40 13.20 -1.47
N PHE A 25 6.57 12.64 -0.59
CA PHE A 25 6.69 12.83 0.86
C PHE A 25 7.93 12.10 1.40
N ALA A 26 8.12 10.84 1.04
CA ALA A 26 9.26 10.05 1.46
C ALA A 26 10.60 10.67 0.99
N SER A 27 10.64 11.17 -0.24
CA SER A 27 11.81 11.84 -0.79
C SER A 27 12.22 13.11 -0.03
N MET A 28 11.23 13.87 0.47
CA MET A 28 11.46 15.16 1.15
C MET A 28 11.61 15.05 2.65
N MET A 29 10.93 14.07 3.28
CA MET A 29 10.78 13.96 4.73
C MET A 29 11.42 12.70 5.31
N GLY A 30 11.99 11.85 4.46
CA GLY A 30 12.71 10.65 4.89
C GLY A 30 13.92 10.99 5.76
N SER A 31 14.26 10.12 6.69
CA SER A 31 15.44 10.20 7.55
C SER A 31 16.24 8.91 7.43
N ALA A 32 17.56 9.01 7.51
CA ALA A 32 18.42 7.83 7.49
C ALA A 32 18.06 6.88 8.64
N ASP A 33 18.09 5.58 8.34
CA ASP A 33 17.81 4.49 9.29
C ASP A 33 16.40 4.56 9.93
N HIS A 34 15.44 5.19 9.25
CA HIS A 34 14.07 5.29 9.74
C HIS A 34 13.06 4.95 8.64
N ALA A 35 12.01 4.23 9.03
CA ALA A 35 10.76 4.19 8.29
C ALA A 35 9.91 5.43 8.62
N LEU A 36 9.06 5.83 7.68
CA LEU A 36 8.19 6.98 7.83
C LEU A 36 6.73 6.52 7.74
N LEU A 37 5.98 6.69 8.82
CA LEU A 37 4.53 6.58 8.81
C LEU A 37 3.95 7.94 8.42
N LEU A 38 3.13 7.95 7.38
CA LEU A 38 2.43 9.15 6.91
C LEU A 38 0.92 8.94 7.01
N ASP A 39 0.25 9.85 7.68
CA ASP A 39 -1.20 10.03 7.51
C ASP A 39 -1.45 10.85 6.25
N CYS A 40 -2.00 10.21 5.21
CA CYS A 40 -2.20 10.85 3.90
C CYS A 40 -3.32 11.90 3.88
N GLU A 41 -4.16 11.99 4.93
CA GLU A 41 -5.23 12.99 5.05
C GLU A 41 -4.73 14.24 5.78
N SER A 42 -4.21 14.08 6.99
CA SER A 42 -3.71 15.19 7.82
C SER A 42 -2.32 15.67 7.40
N LEU A 43 -1.54 14.80 6.72
CA LEU A 43 -0.11 14.96 6.43
C LEU A 43 0.76 15.00 7.68
N GLU A 44 0.23 14.55 8.81
CA GLU A 44 1.04 14.27 9.99
C GLU A 44 1.90 13.03 9.74
N TYR A 45 3.12 13.04 10.23
CA TYR A 45 4.03 11.93 10.01
C TYR A 45 4.89 11.66 11.24
N ARG A 46 5.40 10.44 11.30
CA ARG A 46 6.27 9.98 12.38
C ARG A 46 7.35 9.07 11.84
N HIS A 47 8.57 9.23 12.34
CA HIS A 47 9.69 8.34 12.05
C HIS A 47 9.77 7.20 13.05
N PHE A 48 10.04 6.01 12.55
CA PHE A 48 10.31 4.80 13.33
C PHE A 48 11.72 4.33 13.02
N PRO A 49 12.60 4.14 14.03
CA PRO A 49 13.93 3.61 13.79
C PRO A 49 13.85 2.21 13.20
N ILE A 50 14.72 1.92 12.25
CA ILE A 50 14.89 0.58 11.66
C ILE A 50 16.22 0.06 12.17
N GLU A 51 16.20 -0.82 13.16
CA GLU A 51 17.39 -1.46 13.71
C GLU A 51 17.63 -2.82 13.03
N LEU A 52 18.48 -2.82 12.00
CA LEU A 52 18.81 -4.01 11.21
C LEU A 52 20.21 -4.49 11.55
N THR A 53 20.43 -4.99 12.79
CA THR A 53 21.75 -5.41 13.27
C THR A 53 22.33 -6.56 12.43
N ASP A 54 21.51 -7.55 12.10
CA ASP A 54 21.91 -8.76 11.35
C ASP A 54 21.14 -8.94 10.03
N HIS A 55 20.45 -7.89 9.58
CA HIS A 55 19.60 -7.92 8.38
C HIS A 55 19.95 -6.79 7.44
N ILE A 56 19.63 -6.97 6.18
CA ILE A 56 19.73 -5.94 5.15
C ILE A 56 18.43 -5.82 4.37
N ILE A 57 18.15 -4.62 3.89
CA ILE A 57 17.07 -4.41 2.94
C ILE A 57 17.63 -4.61 1.53
N VAL A 58 16.97 -5.45 0.74
CA VAL A 58 17.34 -5.74 -0.65
C VAL A 58 16.22 -5.28 -1.57
N LEU A 59 16.55 -4.49 -2.58
CA LEU A 59 15.62 -4.08 -3.63
C LEU A 59 15.93 -4.86 -4.90
N CYS A 60 14.93 -5.59 -5.40
CA CYS A 60 15.05 -6.35 -6.64
C CYS A 60 14.13 -5.74 -7.70
N ASN A 61 14.71 -5.26 -8.80
CA ASN A 61 13.94 -4.68 -9.91
C ASN A 61 13.48 -5.78 -10.86
N SER A 62 12.17 -5.86 -11.12
CA SER A 62 11.57 -6.81 -12.07
C SER A 62 11.90 -6.48 -13.52
N ASN A 63 12.36 -5.28 -13.83
CA ASN A 63 12.53 -4.74 -15.18
C ASN A 63 11.23 -4.75 -16.03
N VAL A 64 10.07 -4.90 -15.41
CA VAL A 64 8.77 -4.79 -16.09
C VAL A 64 8.45 -3.30 -16.25
N SER A 65 8.15 -2.91 -17.49
CA SER A 65 7.76 -1.52 -17.80
C SER A 65 6.32 -1.25 -17.40
N HIS A 66 6.08 -0.11 -16.75
CA HIS A 66 4.78 0.33 -16.25
C HIS A 66 3.83 0.91 -17.32
N ASN A 67 3.91 0.52 -18.57
CA ASN A 67 3.16 1.12 -19.69
C ASN A 67 1.62 1.17 -19.51
N LEU A 68 1.06 0.37 -18.58
CA LEU A 68 -0.38 0.34 -18.26
C LEU A 68 -0.68 0.81 -16.83
N ALA A 69 0.32 1.11 -16.03
CA ALA A 69 0.15 1.41 -14.60
C ALA A 69 -0.79 2.61 -14.37
N ASP A 70 -0.68 3.65 -15.18
CA ASP A 70 -1.45 4.88 -15.02
C ASP A 70 -2.95 4.67 -15.20
N SER A 71 -3.36 3.87 -16.20
CA SER A 71 -4.76 3.57 -16.46
C SER A 71 -5.32 2.61 -15.40
N GLU A 72 -4.59 1.57 -15.05
CA GLU A 72 -5.00 0.57 -14.06
C GLU A 72 -5.05 1.16 -12.65
N TYR A 73 -4.09 2.00 -12.28
CA TYR A 73 -4.11 2.72 -11.01
C TYR A 73 -5.40 3.55 -10.86
N ASN A 74 -5.74 4.31 -11.90
CA ASN A 74 -6.96 5.13 -11.90
C ASN A 74 -8.23 4.26 -11.84
N ILE A 75 -8.22 3.05 -12.43
CA ILE A 75 -9.33 2.10 -12.32
C ILE A 75 -9.48 1.61 -10.87
N ARG A 76 -8.39 1.20 -10.21
CA ARG A 76 -8.42 0.77 -8.80
C ARG A 76 -8.97 1.86 -7.88
N ARG A 77 -8.54 3.09 -8.10
CA ARG A 77 -9.04 4.25 -7.36
C ARG A 77 -10.55 4.43 -7.53
N LYS A 78 -11.05 4.40 -8.77
CA LYS A 78 -12.50 4.51 -9.06
C LYS A 78 -13.30 3.39 -8.39
N GLN A 79 -12.79 2.16 -8.39
CA GLN A 79 -13.44 1.03 -7.71
C GLN A 79 -13.55 1.26 -6.19
N CYS A 80 -12.52 1.80 -5.56
CA CYS A 80 -12.59 2.19 -4.14
C CYS A 80 -13.58 3.35 -3.90
N GLU A 81 -13.60 4.36 -4.77
CA GLU A 81 -14.53 5.49 -4.70
C GLU A 81 -16.00 5.04 -4.88
N GLU A 82 -16.26 4.03 -5.73
CA GLU A 82 -17.57 3.41 -5.88
C GLU A 82 -18.03 2.76 -4.57
N GLY A 83 -17.14 1.98 -3.92
CA GLY A 83 -17.43 1.37 -2.62
C GLY A 83 -17.73 2.40 -1.53
N VAL A 84 -16.92 3.47 -1.45
CA VAL A 84 -17.18 4.59 -0.52
C VAL A 84 -18.54 5.23 -0.79
N SER A 85 -18.87 5.49 -2.05
CA SER A 85 -20.14 6.12 -2.43
C SER A 85 -21.35 5.27 -2.07
N LEU A 86 -21.24 3.93 -2.12
CA LEU A 86 -22.28 3.05 -1.64
C LEU A 86 -22.41 3.11 -0.12
N LEU A 87 -21.30 2.98 0.60
CA LEU A 87 -21.28 2.96 2.06
C LEU A 87 -21.77 4.28 2.68
N GLN A 88 -21.53 5.40 2.02
CA GLN A 88 -22.05 6.72 2.45
C GLN A 88 -23.59 6.76 2.54
N LYS A 89 -24.31 5.89 1.85
CA LYS A 89 -25.78 5.82 1.96
C LYS A 89 -26.23 5.33 3.35
N TYR A 90 -25.39 4.54 4.00
CA TYR A 90 -25.63 3.92 5.31
C TYR A 90 -24.88 4.63 6.43
N PHE A 91 -23.70 5.15 6.12
CA PHE A 91 -22.77 5.81 7.02
C PHE A 91 -22.38 7.18 6.43
N PRO A 92 -23.21 8.22 6.58
CA PRO A 92 -23.00 9.54 5.95
C PRO A 92 -21.70 10.24 6.36
N GLU A 93 -21.12 9.85 7.49
CA GLU A 93 -19.85 10.39 8.01
C GLU A 93 -18.61 9.85 7.28
N VAL A 94 -18.73 8.72 6.57
CA VAL A 94 -17.63 8.10 5.82
C VAL A 94 -17.20 9.01 4.68
N LYS A 95 -15.92 9.34 4.62
CA LYS A 95 -15.29 10.13 3.55
C LYS A 95 -14.37 9.28 2.68
N SER A 96 -13.78 8.24 3.26
CA SER A 96 -12.82 7.35 2.62
C SER A 96 -12.85 5.97 3.28
N LEU A 97 -12.17 4.99 2.70
CA LEU A 97 -12.10 3.62 3.24
C LEU A 97 -11.40 3.52 4.61
N ARG A 98 -10.65 4.55 5.03
CA ARG A 98 -10.09 4.60 6.39
C ARG A 98 -11.16 4.77 7.48
N ASP A 99 -12.32 5.30 7.12
CA ASP A 99 -13.43 5.55 8.01
C ASP A 99 -14.36 4.33 8.13
N VAL A 100 -14.08 3.26 7.37
CA VAL A 100 -14.90 2.07 7.24
C VAL A 100 -14.25 0.89 7.95
N SER A 101 -15.00 0.24 8.83
CA SER A 101 -14.57 -1.05 9.39
C SER A 101 -14.86 -2.20 8.44
N LEU A 102 -14.13 -3.30 8.60
CA LEU A 102 -14.39 -4.53 7.84
C LEU A 102 -15.80 -5.08 8.10
N GLU A 103 -16.34 -4.90 9.30
CA GLU A 103 -17.70 -5.29 9.67
C GLU A 103 -18.74 -4.49 8.87
N GLN A 104 -18.56 -3.16 8.77
CA GLN A 104 -19.43 -2.30 7.96
C GLN A 104 -19.38 -2.68 6.48
N LEU A 105 -18.21 -2.95 5.92
CA LEU A 105 -18.08 -3.41 4.54
C LEU A 105 -18.79 -4.75 4.32
N ASN A 106 -18.59 -5.72 5.21
CA ASN A 106 -19.18 -7.06 5.11
C ASN A 106 -20.71 -7.03 5.20
N ALA A 107 -21.28 -6.15 6.02
CA ALA A 107 -22.72 -5.98 6.15
C ALA A 107 -23.42 -5.57 4.84
N HIS A 108 -22.68 -4.92 3.93
CA HIS A 108 -23.19 -4.43 2.65
C HIS A 108 -22.54 -5.12 1.43
N GLN A 109 -21.87 -6.26 1.64
CA GLN A 109 -21.19 -7.01 0.58
C GLN A 109 -22.10 -7.32 -0.61
N SER A 110 -23.34 -7.73 -0.35
CA SER A 110 -24.30 -8.12 -1.40
C SER A 110 -24.74 -6.96 -2.34
N GLU A 111 -24.45 -5.73 -1.95
CA GLU A 111 -24.79 -4.52 -2.71
C GLU A 111 -23.63 -4.04 -3.57
N LEU A 112 -22.45 -4.60 -3.37
CA LEU A 112 -21.23 -4.32 -4.12
C LEU A 112 -21.00 -5.40 -5.17
N SER A 113 -20.36 -5.04 -6.28
CA SER A 113 -19.79 -6.06 -7.15
C SER A 113 -18.64 -6.77 -6.43
N ASP A 114 -18.38 -8.03 -6.78
CA ASP A 114 -17.28 -8.82 -6.19
C ASP A 114 -15.93 -8.08 -6.31
N VAL A 115 -15.72 -7.40 -7.42
CA VAL A 115 -14.50 -6.63 -7.67
C VAL A 115 -14.40 -5.46 -6.70
N VAL A 116 -15.44 -4.63 -6.60
CA VAL A 116 -15.43 -3.46 -5.70
C VAL A 116 -15.27 -3.89 -4.25
N TYR A 117 -15.99 -4.93 -3.82
CA TYR A 117 -15.84 -5.48 -2.49
C TYR A 117 -14.39 -5.91 -2.19
N LYS A 118 -13.74 -6.66 -3.11
CA LYS A 118 -12.34 -7.09 -2.94
C LYS A 118 -11.39 -5.91 -2.81
N ARG A 119 -11.56 -4.86 -3.65
CA ARG A 119 -10.71 -3.66 -3.58
C ARG A 119 -10.85 -2.93 -2.25
N CYS A 120 -12.10 -2.69 -1.82
CA CYS A 120 -12.37 -2.03 -0.55
C CYS A 120 -11.85 -2.83 0.64
N LYS A 121 -12.09 -4.15 0.64
CA LYS A 121 -11.59 -5.06 1.68
C LYS A 121 -10.08 -4.97 1.80
N TYR A 122 -9.35 -5.08 0.68
CA TYR A 122 -7.90 -4.98 0.69
C TYR A 122 -7.41 -3.67 1.32
N VAL A 123 -7.99 -2.53 0.92
CA VAL A 123 -7.55 -1.21 1.44
C VAL A 123 -7.79 -1.09 2.95
N ILE A 124 -8.95 -1.56 3.44
CA ILE A 124 -9.25 -1.56 4.88
C ILE A 124 -8.24 -2.43 5.64
N GLU A 125 -8.02 -3.66 5.17
CA GLU A 125 -7.05 -4.58 5.79
C GLU A 125 -5.60 -4.05 5.70
N GLU A 126 -5.22 -3.37 4.61
CA GLU A 126 -3.88 -2.78 4.46
C GLU A 126 -3.65 -1.63 5.44
N ASN A 127 -4.67 -0.82 5.71
CA ASN A 127 -4.58 0.21 6.76
C ASN A 127 -4.28 -0.42 8.14
N GLU A 128 -4.93 -1.54 8.47
CA GLU A 128 -4.68 -2.27 9.72
C GLU A 128 -3.27 -2.88 9.73
N ARG A 129 -2.80 -3.42 8.58
CA ARG A 129 -1.44 -3.95 8.44
C ARG A 129 -0.37 -2.88 8.64
N VAL A 130 -0.58 -1.67 8.11
CA VAL A 130 0.34 -0.53 8.35
C VAL A 130 0.46 -0.24 9.84
N MET A 131 -0.65 -0.22 10.57
CA MET A 131 -0.62 0.02 12.03
C MET A 131 0.03 -1.16 12.80
N SER A 132 -0.12 -2.38 12.32
CA SER A 132 0.55 -3.55 12.89
C SER A 132 2.06 -3.51 12.63
N MET A 133 2.47 -3.07 11.43
CA MET A 133 3.88 -2.86 11.07
C MET A 133 4.56 -1.86 12.03
N THR A 134 3.90 -0.73 12.34
CA THR A 134 4.49 0.24 13.28
C THR A 134 4.69 -0.32 14.68
N LYS A 135 3.75 -1.13 15.16
CA LYS A 135 3.87 -1.80 16.47
C LYS A 135 5.02 -2.82 16.49
N ALA A 136 5.14 -3.62 15.43
CA ALA A 136 6.23 -4.59 15.31
C ALA A 136 7.60 -3.89 15.23
N MET A 137 7.70 -2.75 14.53
CA MET A 137 8.90 -1.93 14.52
C MET A 137 9.27 -1.39 15.91
N GLU A 138 8.30 -0.84 16.64
CA GLU A 138 8.52 -0.34 18.01
C GLU A 138 8.94 -1.44 18.97
N ALA A 139 8.47 -2.67 18.76
CA ALA A 139 8.81 -3.83 19.57
C ALA A 139 10.12 -4.54 19.15
N GLY A 140 10.67 -4.19 17.97
CA GLY A 140 11.84 -4.87 17.40
C GLY A 140 11.56 -6.30 16.93
N GLU A 141 10.30 -6.60 16.60
CA GLU A 141 9.83 -7.94 16.21
C GLU A 141 10.04 -8.18 14.70
N ILE A 142 11.27 -8.48 14.30
CA ILE A 142 11.66 -8.65 12.89
C ILE A 142 10.82 -9.73 12.18
N ASP A 143 10.57 -10.86 12.81
CA ASP A 143 9.77 -11.95 12.20
C ASP A 143 8.33 -11.49 11.91
N ALA A 144 7.73 -10.71 12.83
CA ALA A 144 6.41 -10.15 12.63
C ALA A 144 6.37 -9.15 11.43
N LEU A 145 7.44 -8.38 11.21
CA LEU A 145 7.57 -7.52 10.04
C LEU A 145 7.52 -8.37 8.76
N GLY A 146 8.24 -9.49 8.73
CA GLY A 146 8.27 -10.41 7.60
C GLY A 146 6.92 -11.03 7.28
N GLU A 147 6.22 -11.52 8.31
CA GLU A 147 4.86 -12.05 8.14
C GLU A 147 3.90 -11.00 7.56
N ILE A 148 3.95 -9.76 8.06
CA ILE A 148 3.12 -8.67 7.55
C ILE A 148 3.42 -8.37 6.09
N LEU A 149 4.70 -8.35 5.68
CA LEU A 149 5.10 -8.16 4.29
C LEU A 149 4.54 -9.26 3.38
N THR A 150 4.66 -10.53 3.80
CA THR A 150 4.18 -11.69 3.05
C THR A 150 2.65 -11.66 2.87
N ILE A 151 1.90 -11.36 3.94
CA ILE A 151 0.44 -11.22 3.89
C ILE A 151 0.04 -10.05 2.98
N ALA A 152 0.76 -8.93 3.04
CA ALA A 152 0.51 -7.78 2.17
C ALA A 152 0.74 -8.12 0.70
N GLN A 153 1.78 -8.92 0.35
CA GLN A 153 2.01 -9.39 -1.02
C GLN A 153 0.83 -10.18 -1.55
N GLU A 154 0.30 -11.12 -0.77
CA GLU A 154 -0.86 -11.89 -1.19
C GLU A 154 -2.10 -11.01 -1.38
N GLY A 155 -2.31 -10.04 -0.50
CA GLY A 155 -3.38 -9.05 -0.65
C GLY A 155 -3.25 -8.20 -1.93
N MET A 156 -2.04 -7.80 -2.30
CA MET A 156 -1.76 -7.08 -3.55
C MET A 156 -1.99 -7.94 -4.78
N ARG A 157 -1.62 -9.23 -4.72
CA ARG A 157 -1.81 -10.20 -5.79
C ARG A 157 -3.29 -10.51 -6.03
N SER A 158 -4.00 -10.97 -5.02
CA SER A 158 -5.33 -11.57 -5.14
C SER A 158 -6.49 -10.60 -4.81
N GLY A 159 -6.26 -9.68 -3.88
CA GLY A 159 -7.27 -8.73 -3.39
C GLY A 159 -7.33 -7.45 -4.24
N TYR A 160 -6.23 -6.74 -4.34
CA TYR A 160 -6.14 -5.48 -5.09
C TYR A 160 -5.79 -5.67 -6.56
N GLU A 161 -5.13 -6.80 -6.88
CA GLU A 161 -4.71 -7.20 -8.24
C GLU A 161 -3.86 -6.13 -8.91
N ILE A 162 -2.78 -5.74 -8.24
CA ILE A 162 -1.78 -4.79 -8.72
C ILE A 162 -0.40 -5.42 -8.91
N SER A 163 -0.27 -6.72 -8.69
CA SER A 163 0.96 -7.44 -8.96
C SER A 163 1.08 -7.85 -10.44
N CYS A 164 2.20 -8.45 -10.79
CA CYS A 164 2.41 -9.09 -12.09
C CYS A 164 3.22 -10.38 -11.89
N PRO A 165 3.24 -11.31 -12.89
CA PRO A 165 3.89 -12.60 -12.75
C PRO A 165 5.37 -12.53 -12.33
N GLU A 166 6.11 -11.52 -12.79
CA GLU A 166 7.52 -11.34 -12.47
C GLU A 166 7.70 -10.92 -11.00
N ILE A 167 6.86 -10.00 -10.51
CA ILE A 167 6.84 -9.58 -9.11
C ILE A 167 6.43 -10.75 -8.20
N ASP A 168 5.39 -11.49 -8.60
CA ASP A 168 4.91 -12.66 -7.85
C ASP A 168 6.01 -13.72 -7.74
N PHE A 169 6.69 -14.01 -8.85
CA PHE A 169 7.83 -14.94 -8.85
C PHE A 169 8.94 -14.49 -7.89
N MET A 170 9.32 -13.20 -7.92
CA MET A 170 10.38 -12.67 -7.07
C MET A 170 10.01 -12.71 -5.59
N ALA A 171 8.77 -12.30 -5.27
CA ALA A 171 8.27 -12.34 -3.89
C ALA A 171 8.14 -13.77 -3.36
N ASP A 172 7.58 -14.69 -4.17
CA ASP A 172 7.46 -16.10 -3.80
C ASP A 172 8.84 -16.76 -3.63
N PHE A 173 9.79 -16.47 -4.53
CA PHE A 173 11.16 -16.96 -4.39
C PHE A 173 11.80 -16.49 -3.08
N ALA A 174 11.64 -15.22 -2.75
CA ALA A 174 12.20 -14.67 -1.51
C ALA A 174 11.49 -15.24 -0.27
N ASN A 175 10.16 -15.23 -0.22
CA ASN A 175 9.38 -15.69 0.92
C ASN A 175 9.51 -17.21 1.21
N ASN A 176 10.01 -18.01 0.26
CA ASN A 176 10.29 -19.43 0.44
C ASN A 176 11.73 -19.73 0.91
N ARG A 177 12.52 -18.71 1.26
CA ARG A 177 13.90 -18.88 1.71
C ARG A 177 13.99 -18.71 3.23
N GLU A 178 14.79 -19.56 3.87
CA GLU A 178 15.02 -19.50 5.33
C GLU A 178 15.84 -18.27 5.78
N ASP A 179 16.60 -17.65 4.88
CA ASP A 179 17.43 -16.48 5.12
C ASP A 179 16.74 -15.15 4.74
N VAL A 180 15.46 -15.18 4.40
CA VAL A 180 14.63 -14.00 4.10
C VAL A 180 13.51 -13.89 5.13
N VAL A 181 13.42 -12.78 5.80
CA VAL A 181 12.38 -12.51 6.79
C VAL A 181 11.01 -12.31 6.14
N GLY A 182 10.97 -11.61 5.01
CA GLY A 182 9.76 -11.40 4.23
C GLY A 182 10.02 -10.51 3.01
N ALA A 183 9.16 -10.63 2.02
CA ALA A 183 9.27 -9.84 0.80
C ALA A 183 7.90 -9.46 0.26
N ARG A 184 7.83 -8.27 -0.33
CA ARG A 184 6.64 -7.79 -1.04
C ARG A 184 7.00 -6.84 -2.17
N MET A 185 6.06 -6.62 -3.04
CA MET A 185 6.08 -5.53 -4.00
C MET A 185 6.08 -4.17 -3.29
N MET A 186 6.74 -3.19 -3.89
CA MET A 186 6.68 -1.79 -3.45
C MET A 186 6.17 -0.87 -4.57
N GLY A 187 5.62 0.28 -4.18
CA GLY A 187 5.10 1.29 -5.11
C GLY A 187 3.70 0.99 -5.63
N GLY A 188 3.37 1.54 -6.80
CA GLY A 188 2.03 1.51 -7.39
C GLY A 188 1.63 0.19 -8.05
N GLY A 189 2.54 -0.75 -8.21
CA GLY A 189 2.28 -2.06 -8.79
C GLY A 189 2.47 -2.14 -10.31
N PHE A 190 1.98 -3.23 -10.89
CA PHE A 190 2.07 -3.56 -12.33
C PHE A 190 3.51 -3.70 -12.85
N GLY A 191 4.47 -3.94 -11.98
CA GLY A 191 5.91 -4.00 -12.20
C GLY A 191 6.67 -3.30 -11.07
N GLY A 192 7.87 -2.81 -11.36
CA GLY A 192 8.72 -2.12 -10.39
C GLY A 192 9.59 -3.09 -9.59
N CYS A 193 9.71 -2.85 -8.29
CA CYS A 193 10.61 -3.59 -7.42
C CYS A 193 9.87 -4.42 -6.36
N THR A 194 10.55 -5.48 -5.88
CA THR A 194 10.27 -6.10 -4.58
C THR A 194 11.28 -5.60 -3.54
N ILE A 195 10.86 -5.56 -2.31
CA ILE A 195 11.68 -5.32 -1.12
C ILE A 195 11.64 -6.55 -0.24
#